data_06c48918b7cae3fdda8b7ee5106a4c74
#
_entry.id   06c48918b7cae3fdda8b7ee5106a4c74
#
_cell.length_a   1.000
_cell.length_b   1.000
_cell.length_c   1.000
_cell.angle_alpha   90.00
_cell.angle_beta   90.00
_cell.angle_gamma   90.00
#
_symmetry.space_group_name_H-M   'P 1'
#
loop_
_entity.id
_entity.type
_entity.pdbx_description
1 polymer ?
#
loop_
_entity_poly.entity_id
_entity_poly.type
_entity_poly.pdbx_seq_one_letter_code
_entity_poly.pdbx_strand_id
1 'polypeptide(L)'
;MKRAFSFVAIAAAVGFLMTGCHSGPRDGDYVIQLLTTNDVHGTYFDSTYVGDGVRPSLCAVKTVVDSVRAVAGADNVVFVDAGDILQGDNAAYYFNYVDTLSPHIYPRIASYMGYDAVTVGNHDIETGHRVYDRVARELESHGIPFLAGNAVRNDNGKPYFPLYKVLRKGGLKVAVLGFTNANMKNWLSERLWSGMTFESLVPLVQEDVDKVAARERPDVVIVAVHSGTGAGDGSMLESQGMDLFKSLRGVDFVVCSHDHRPFVVCNDSIGLINSGSHSRFVGHGTLRLTVDDGQVVRRAVSTELIPVDPHRVDAEMEARFHGDYQAVREFTTREVGELKVEMRTRDAYKGMCDYVNLVHTLCLGCPPAQVSIAAPLTYDGTVKAGTLVYNDLFTIYPYENQLCVVTMSGKEIKDYLEASYNRWIVTASRPADHVLNIVRRDDPRNGRTGWSFAERAYNFDSAAGINYTVDVTKPYGSRIVITTMADGRPFNFGETYNVAMTSYRANGGGGLLAEAGIDTDTISERTVEYYPEIREILYDYLRKNRVIDPAVIGDPAVIGHWSFVPEKVAGPAIERDLELLFGR
;
A
#
# COMPACT_ATOMS: atom_id res chain seq x y z
N MET A 1 33.82 -58.81 72.70
CA MET A 1 34.14 -57.39 72.84
C MET A 1 34.23 -56.73 71.46
N LYS A 2 33.25 -55.92 71.07
CA LYS A 2 33.38 -54.82 70.13
C LYS A 2 31.99 -54.15 70.04
N ARG A 3 31.87 -52.98 70.65
CA ARG A 3 30.68 -52.16 70.68
C ARG A 3 30.47 -51.51 69.32
N ALA A 4 29.27 -51.62 68.74
CA ALA A 4 28.86 -50.86 67.57
C ALA A 4 28.16 -49.58 68.06
N PHE A 5 28.64 -48.42 67.56
CA PHE A 5 28.00 -47.12 67.74
C PHE A 5 27.07 -46.88 66.56
N SER A 6 25.80 -46.72 66.82
CA SER A 6 24.82 -46.27 65.82
C SER A 6 24.83 -44.73 65.75
N PHE A 7 25.13 -44.17 64.63
CA PHE A 7 24.89 -42.74 64.31
C PHE A 7 23.52 -42.60 63.63
N VAL A 8 22.64 -41.89 64.34
CA VAL A 8 21.38 -41.41 63.76
C VAL A 8 21.65 -40.10 63.09
N ALA A 9 21.56 -40.07 61.72
CA ALA A 9 21.64 -38.86 60.93
C ALA A 9 20.22 -38.27 60.81
N ILE A 10 19.98 -37.10 61.39
CA ILE A 10 18.77 -36.29 61.24
C ILE A 10 18.99 -35.47 59.92
N ALA A 11 18.30 -35.85 58.84
CA ALA A 11 18.24 -35.06 57.63
C ALA A 11 17.19 -33.97 57.79
N ALA A 12 17.60 -32.73 58.04
CA ALA A 12 16.75 -31.55 57.96
C ALA A 12 16.51 -31.22 56.48
N ALA A 13 15.32 -31.53 55.97
CA ALA A 13 14.87 -31.10 54.65
C ALA A 13 14.52 -29.60 54.71
N VAL A 14 15.44 -28.75 54.24
CA VAL A 14 15.13 -27.35 53.98
C VAL A 14 14.42 -27.30 52.62
N GLY A 15 13.10 -27.25 52.67
CA GLY A 15 12.28 -26.95 51.49
C GLY A 15 12.51 -25.50 51.05
N PHE A 16 13.33 -25.30 50.01
CA PHE A 16 13.37 -24.04 49.29
C PHE A 16 12.04 -23.93 48.51
N LEU A 17 11.07 -23.24 49.07
CA LEU A 17 9.95 -22.69 48.34
C LEU A 17 10.52 -21.61 47.39
N MET A 18 10.82 -22.01 46.16
CA MET A 18 10.99 -21.07 45.05
C MET A 18 9.63 -20.43 44.79
N THR A 19 9.25 -19.45 45.60
CA THR A 19 8.24 -18.49 45.22
C THR A 19 8.87 -17.69 44.08
N GLY A 20 8.56 -18.08 42.83
CA GLY A 20 8.81 -17.25 41.68
C GLY A 20 8.10 -15.92 41.92
N CYS A 21 8.84 -14.90 42.34
CA CYS A 21 8.33 -13.54 42.36
C CYS A 21 7.94 -13.19 40.92
N HIS A 22 6.68 -13.32 40.59
CA HIS A 22 6.08 -12.59 39.51
C HIS A 22 6.04 -11.13 39.97
N SER A 23 7.11 -10.38 39.70
CA SER A 23 7.09 -8.95 39.86
C SER A 23 6.21 -8.36 38.78
N GLY A 24 4.93 -8.25 39.02
CA GLY A 24 4.05 -7.35 38.31
C GLY A 24 4.61 -5.92 38.33
N PRO A 25 4.04 -4.99 37.57
CA PRO A 25 4.45 -3.59 37.66
C PRO A 25 4.30 -3.10 39.10
N ARG A 26 5.16 -2.16 39.52
CA ARG A 26 5.04 -1.54 40.84
C ARG A 26 3.78 -0.70 40.90
N ASP A 27 3.21 -0.54 42.10
CA ASP A 27 2.08 0.37 42.30
C ASP A 27 2.45 1.79 41.93
N GLY A 28 1.55 2.48 41.23
CA GLY A 28 1.73 3.84 40.75
C GLY A 28 1.02 4.14 39.46
N ASP A 29 1.20 5.36 38.98
CA ASP A 29 0.67 5.83 37.72
C ASP A 29 1.74 5.71 36.62
N TYR A 30 1.33 5.21 35.45
CA TYR A 30 2.17 5.01 34.28
C TYR A 30 1.57 5.71 33.07
N VAL A 31 2.44 6.21 32.20
CA VAL A 31 2.04 6.78 30.90
C VAL A 31 2.89 6.18 29.82
N ILE A 32 2.27 5.52 28.86
CA ILE A 32 2.92 5.03 27.64
C ILE A 32 2.44 5.87 26.47
N GLN A 33 3.39 6.31 25.65
CA GLN A 33 3.14 6.98 24.39
C GLN A 33 3.36 5.98 23.26
N LEU A 34 2.36 5.82 22.40
CA LEU A 34 2.48 5.08 21.15
C LEU A 34 2.65 6.08 20.01
N LEU A 35 3.71 5.98 19.24
CA LEU A 35 3.89 6.70 17.99
C LEU A 35 3.80 5.72 16.82
N THR A 36 3.16 6.13 15.73
CA THR A 36 2.97 5.26 14.56
C THR A 36 3.23 6.00 13.26
N THR A 37 3.82 5.26 12.31
CA THR A 37 3.81 5.57 10.88
C THR A 37 3.17 4.41 10.13
N ASN A 38 2.71 4.67 8.92
CA ASN A 38 2.24 3.66 7.99
C ASN A 38 2.23 4.22 6.57
N ASP A 39 2.22 3.33 5.57
CA ASP A 39 2.14 3.70 4.16
C ASP A 39 3.16 4.80 3.81
N VAL A 40 4.39 4.64 4.29
CA VAL A 40 5.50 5.59 4.07
C VAL A 40 5.86 5.66 2.59
N HIS A 41 5.69 4.54 1.86
CA HIS A 41 5.91 4.44 0.42
C HIS A 41 7.24 5.03 -0.04
N GLY A 42 8.32 4.72 0.69
CA GLY A 42 9.67 5.16 0.33
C GLY A 42 9.97 6.64 0.53
N THR A 43 9.07 7.44 1.13
CA THR A 43 9.33 8.86 1.42
C THR A 43 10.34 9.02 2.56
N TYR A 44 11.54 8.49 2.34
CA TYR A 44 12.61 8.52 3.34
C TYR A 44 13.23 9.90 3.48
N PHE A 45 13.38 10.62 2.36
CA PHE A 45 14.04 11.91 2.25
C PHE A 45 13.05 13.05 2.03
N ASP A 46 13.34 14.20 2.62
CA ASP A 46 12.55 15.44 2.57
C ASP A 46 12.62 16.15 1.22
N SER A 47 13.73 16.03 0.51
CA SER A 47 13.97 16.69 -0.76
C SER A 47 13.52 15.81 -1.93
N THR A 48 12.94 16.45 -2.97
CA THR A 48 12.68 15.77 -4.25
C THR A 48 13.99 15.53 -5.01
N TYR A 49 14.03 14.49 -5.83
CA TYR A 49 15.25 14.16 -6.60
C TYR A 49 15.43 15.04 -7.84
N VAL A 50 14.35 15.63 -8.32
CA VAL A 50 14.35 16.55 -9.46
C VAL A 50 13.75 17.88 -8.99
N GLY A 51 14.47 18.99 -9.25
CA GLY A 51 14.09 20.30 -8.75
C GLY A 51 14.45 20.50 -7.26
N ASP A 52 13.86 21.52 -6.65
CA ASP A 52 14.14 21.95 -5.27
C ASP A 52 12.89 21.80 -4.37
N GLY A 53 12.06 20.79 -4.65
CA GLY A 53 10.85 20.54 -3.88
C GLY A 53 11.14 19.94 -2.51
N VAL A 54 10.32 20.31 -1.51
CA VAL A 54 10.33 19.74 -0.16
C VAL A 54 9.04 18.97 0.06
N ARG A 55 9.12 17.85 0.78
CA ARG A 55 7.99 16.96 1.04
C ARG A 55 8.05 16.35 2.44
N PRO A 56 6.92 15.92 3.02
CA PRO A 56 6.93 15.10 4.22
C PRO A 56 7.78 13.85 4.03
N SER A 57 8.54 13.47 5.06
CA SER A 57 9.50 12.38 4.99
C SER A 57 9.80 11.80 6.37
N LEU A 58 10.51 10.67 6.41
CA LEU A 58 11.00 10.12 7.67
C LEU A 58 12.01 11.06 8.37
N CYS A 59 12.75 11.89 7.63
CA CYS A 59 13.60 12.92 8.23
C CYS A 59 12.80 13.95 9.04
N ALA A 60 11.62 14.33 8.55
CA ALA A 60 10.72 15.22 9.27
C ALA A 60 9.92 14.51 10.40
N VAL A 61 9.51 13.25 10.18
CA VAL A 61 8.90 12.39 11.22
C VAL A 61 9.82 12.26 12.44
N LYS A 62 11.14 12.13 12.23
CA LYS A 62 12.13 12.01 13.30
C LYS A 62 12.06 13.17 14.29
N THR A 63 11.85 14.41 13.82
CA THR A 63 11.73 15.58 14.72
C THR A 63 10.48 15.52 15.59
N VAL A 64 9.37 14.99 15.07
CA VAL A 64 8.15 14.77 15.85
C VAL A 64 8.38 13.70 16.91
N VAL A 65 8.98 12.57 16.52
CA VAL A 65 9.29 11.45 17.42
C VAL A 65 10.19 11.91 18.57
N ASP A 66 11.24 12.66 18.26
CA ASP A 66 12.18 13.16 19.27
C ASP A 66 11.55 14.20 20.20
N SER A 67 10.64 15.02 19.67
CA SER A 67 9.89 15.98 20.49
C SER A 67 9.03 15.27 21.55
N VAL A 68 8.36 14.17 21.17
CA VAL A 68 7.57 13.37 22.11
C VAL A 68 8.49 12.65 23.10
N ARG A 69 9.60 12.05 22.63
CA ARG A 69 10.59 11.37 23.50
C ARG A 69 11.21 12.34 24.51
N ALA A 70 11.48 13.58 24.11
CA ALA A 70 12.04 14.59 25.01
C ALA A 70 11.10 14.96 26.16
N VAL A 71 9.79 14.96 25.90
CA VAL A 71 8.77 15.30 26.92
C VAL A 71 8.40 14.08 27.78
N ALA A 72 8.15 12.95 27.14
CA ALA A 72 7.65 11.73 27.82
C ALA A 72 8.77 10.87 28.44
N GLY A 73 10.01 11.06 28.02
CA GLY A 73 11.12 10.13 28.23
C GLY A 73 11.11 8.98 27.21
N ALA A 74 12.25 8.69 26.61
CA ALA A 74 12.37 7.69 25.54
C ALA A 74 11.88 6.29 25.96
N ASP A 75 12.07 5.93 27.24
CA ASP A 75 11.64 4.65 27.79
C ASP A 75 10.12 4.49 27.90
N ASN A 76 9.38 5.60 27.79
CA ASN A 76 7.92 5.59 27.82
C ASN A 76 7.28 5.60 26.42
N VAL A 77 8.09 5.59 25.36
CA VAL A 77 7.63 5.68 23.98
C VAL A 77 7.80 4.34 23.28
N VAL A 78 6.70 3.83 22.71
CA VAL A 78 6.68 2.74 21.73
C VAL A 78 6.54 3.35 20.36
N PHE A 79 7.37 2.94 19.39
CA PHE A 79 7.33 3.44 18.04
C PHE A 79 7.24 2.31 17.03
N VAL A 80 6.15 2.25 16.26
CA VAL A 80 5.86 1.17 15.31
C VAL A 80 5.51 1.71 13.93
N ASP A 81 5.76 0.90 12.89
CA ASP A 81 5.29 1.13 11.53
C ASP A 81 4.30 0.04 11.13
N ALA A 82 3.20 0.40 10.47
CA ALA A 82 2.15 -0.52 10.06
C ALA A 82 2.21 -0.92 8.58
N GLY A 83 3.41 -0.87 7.95
CA GLY A 83 3.69 -1.46 6.65
C GLY A 83 3.55 -0.51 5.45
N ASP A 84 3.79 -1.07 4.27
CA ASP A 84 3.91 -0.37 2.97
C ASP A 84 5.04 0.65 2.96
N ILE A 85 6.25 0.13 3.15
CA ILE A 85 7.48 0.90 3.22
C ILE A 85 8.36 0.76 1.97
N LEU A 86 8.23 -0.37 1.24
CA LEU A 86 9.19 -0.77 0.20
C LEU A 86 8.76 -0.43 -1.23
N GLN A 87 7.69 0.35 -1.43
CA GLN A 87 7.19 0.69 -2.77
C GLN A 87 6.69 2.14 -2.80
N GLY A 88 6.77 2.79 -3.97
CA GLY A 88 6.14 4.08 -4.28
C GLY A 88 7.09 5.22 -4.62
N ASP A 89 8.25 5.32 -3.98
CA ASP A 89 9.25 6.34 -4.23
C ASP A 89 10.50 5.79 -4.94
N ASN A 90 11.21 6.65 -5.65
CA ASN A 90 12.47 6.32 -6.30
C ASN A 90 13.49 5.69 -5.33
N ALA A 91 13.54 6.12 -4.06
CA ALA A 91 14.46 5.55 -3.10
C ALA A 91 14.13 4.09 -2.80
N ALA A 92 12.86 3.76 -2.57
CA ALA A 92 12.45 2.37 -2.38
C ALA A 92 12.88 1.53 -3.60
N TYR A 93 12.53 1.96 -4.81
CA TYR A 93 12.93 1.26 -6.03
C TYR A 93 14.44 1.09 -6.16
N TYR A 94 15.21 2.15 -5.91
CA TYR A 94 16.67 2.12 -6.02
C TYR A 94 17.30 1.06 -5.12
N PHE A 95 16.93 1.03 -3.83
CA PHE A 95 17.49 0.08 -2.87
C PHE A 95 16.90 -1.33 -2.97
N ASN A 96 15.71 -1.47 -3.55
CA ASN A 96 15.14 -2.78 -3.83
C ASN A 96 15.85 -3.48 -5.01
N TYR A 97 16.08 -2.74 -6.11
CA TYR A 97 16.38 -3.35 -7.41
C TYR A 97 17.66 -2.88 -8.08
N VAL A 98 18.17 -1.69 -7.72
CA VAL A 98 19.39 -1.11 -8.34
C VAL A 98 20.60 -1.34 -7.46
N ASP A 99 20.62 -0.83 -6.24
CA ASP A 99 21.66 -1.12 -5.26
C ASP A 99 21.25 -2.29 -4.36
N THR A 100 21.50 -3.50 -4.86
CA THR A 100 21.17 -4.74 -4.15
C THR A 100 22.32 -5.29 -3.32
N LEU A 101 23.49 -4.64 -3.34
CA LEU A 101 24.71 -5.08 -2.65
C LEU A 101 24.96 -4.35 -1.34
N SER A 102 24.65 -3.05 -1.27
CA SER A 102 24.76 -2.28 -0.03
C SER A 102 23.65 -2.67 0.96
N PRO A 103 23.82 -2.51 2.28
CA PRO A 103 22.72 -2.69 3.22
C PRO A 103 21.52 -1.81 2.85
N HIS A 104 20.32 -2.40 2.90
CA HIS A 104 19.10 -1.70 2.48
C HIS A 104 18.85 -0.45 3.35
N ILE A 105 18.44 0.65 2.72
CA ILE A 105 18.29 1.94 3.38
C ILE A 105 17.27 1.91 4.53
N TYR A 106 16.11 1.24 4.35
CA TYR A 106 15.04 1.28 5.34
C TYR A 106 15.41 0.66 6.70
N PRO A 107 16.02 -0.55 6.81
CA PRO A 107 16.49 -1.07 8.09
C PRO A 107 17.47 -0.14 8.81
N ARG A 108 18.34 0.56 8.07
CA ARG A 108 19.28 1.54 8.61
C ARG A 108 18.56 2.76 9.18
N ILE A 109 17.56 3.29 8.46
CA ILE A 109 16.70 4.39 8.90
C ILE A 109 15.87 3.95 10.11
N ALA A 110 15.21 2.79 10.05
CA ALA A 110 14.39 2.28 11.13
C ALA A 110 15.19 2.13 12.44
N SER A 111 16.41 1.60 12.34
CA SER A 111 17.34 1.50 13.47
C SER A 111 17.73 2.87 14.03
N TYR A 112 18.08 3.83 13.16
CA TYR A 112 18.43 5.19 13.56
C TYR A 112 17.27 5.92 14.24
N MET A 113 16.06 5.79 13.71
CA MET A 113 14.86 6.38 14.29
C MET A 113 14.39 5.68 15.56
N GLY A 114 14.85 4.45 15.80
CA GLY A 114 14.50 3.65 16.96
C GLY A 114 13.07 3.11 16.88
N TYR A 115 12.69 2.53 15.76
CA TYR A 115 11.47 1.74 15.66
C TYR A 115 11.56 0.49 16.54
N ASP A 116 10.49 0.19 17.25
CA ASP A 116 10.40 -1.01 18.09
C ASP A 116 9.95 -2.24 17.29
N ALA A 117 9.08 -2.06 16.29
CA ALA A 117 8.60 -3.09 15.38
C ALA A 117 8.09 -2.47 14.08
N VAL A 118 8.06 -3.27 13.02
CA VAL A 118 7.52 -2.91 11.70
C VAL A 118 6.59 -4.03 11.25
N THR A 119 5.43 -3.70 10.70
CA THR A 119 4.47 -4.66 10.15
C THR A 119 4.65 -4.77 8.64
N VAL A 120 4.38 -5.94 8.07
CA VAL A 120 4.46 -6.19 6.63
C VAL A 120 3.20 -5.68 5.94
N GLY A 121 3.36 -4.84 4.90
CA GLY A 121 2.27 -4.40 4.03
C GLY A 121 2.18 -5.20 2.73
N ASN A 122 1.15 -4.93 1.92
CA ASN A 122 0.97 -5.60 0.64
C ASN A 122 2.02 -5.16 -0.39
N HIS A 123 2.39 -3.90 -0.40
CA HIS A 123 3.46 -3.40 -1.27
C HIS A 123 4.85 -3.85 -0.82
N ASP A 124 5.02 -4.27 0.43
CA ASP A 124 6.24 -4.93 0.87
C ASP A 124 6.35 -6.34 0.25
N ILE A 125 5.25 -7.11 0.29
CA ILE A 125 5.18 -8.45 -0.36
C ILE A 125 5.29 -8.35 -1.89
N GLU A 126 4.77 -7.29 -2.51
CA GLU A 126 4.86 -7.05 -3.95
C GLU A 126 6.29 -7.02 -4.46
N THR A 127 7.25 -6.64 -3.63
CA THR A 127 8.68 -6.63 -3.99
C THR A 127 9.28 -8.03 -4.22
N GLY A 128 8.58 -9.08 -3.78
CA GLY A 128 9.00 -10.49 -3.91
C GLY A 128 10.05 -10.90 -2.88
N HIS A 129 10.23 -12.21 -2.73
CA HIS A 129 11.12 -12.85 -1.74
C HIS A 129 12.53 -12.26 -1.70
N ARG A 130 13.08 -11.91 -2.86
CA ARG A 130 14.45 -11.39 -2.93
C ARG A 130 14.61 -10.10 -2.12
N VAL A 131 13.59 -9.26 -2.07
CA VAL A 131 13.64 -7.96 -1.39
C VAL A 131 13.13 -8.08 0.05
N TYR A 132 11.88 -8.50 0.26
CA TYR A 132 11.33 -8.49 1.61
C TYR A 132 12.02 -9.46 2.58
N ASP A 133 12.52 -10.62 2.12
CA ASP A 133 13.33 -11.53 2.97
C ASP A 133 14.68 -10.92 3.35
N ARG A 134 15.26 -10.13 2.44
CA ARG A 134 16.50 -9.38 2.74
C ARG A 134 16.23 -8.32 3.78
N VAL A 135 15.20 -7.51 3.59
CA VAL A 135 14.81 -6.44 4.53
C VAL A 135 14.44 -7.00 5.89
N ALA A 136 13.70 -8.12 5.95
CA ALA A 136 13.36 -8.79 7.20
C ALA A 136 14.61 -9.22 7.99
N ARG A 137 15.59 -9.84 7.32
CA ARG A 137 16.87 -10.22 7.96
C ARG A 137 17.69 -9.02 8.43
N GLU A 138 17.72 -7.94 7.63
CA GLU A 138 18.45 -6.73 7.99
C GLU A 138 17.77 -6.01 9.18
N LEU A 139 16.42 -5.91 9.21
CA LEU A 139 15.67 -5.39 10.36
C LEU A 139 15.93 -6.21 11.61
N GLU A 140 15.88 -7.54 11.50
CA GLU A 140 16.16 -8.44 12.64
C GLU A 140 17.57 -8.25 13.19
N SER A 141 18.57 -8.00 12.33
CA SER A 141 19.94 -7.71 12.77
C SER A 141 20.05 -6.45 13.63
N HIS A 142 19.09 -5.53 13.50
CA HIS A 142 18.93 -4.34 14.35
C HIS A 142 17.99 -4.57 15.54
N GLY A 143 17.49 -5.80 15.73
CA GLY A 143 16.52 -6.13 16.78
C GLY A 143 15.11 -5.61 16.50
N ILE A 144 14.78 -5.28 15.26
CA ILE A 144 13.47 -4.80 14.83
C ILE A 144 12.79 -5.94 14.05
N PRO A 145 11.71 -6.57 14.56
CA PRO A 145 11.01 -7.61 13.82
C PRO A 145 10.17 -7.01 12.70
N PHE A 146 10.08 -7.73 11.58
CA PHE A 146 9.13 -7.49 10.50
C PHE A 146 7.94 -8.43 10.72
N LEU A 147 6.81 -7.91 11.24
CA LEU A 147 5.71 -8.69 11.82
C LEU A 147 4.59 -8.98 10.81
N ALA A 148 4.17 -10.25 10.72
CA ALA A 148 2.95 -10.65 10.01
C ALA A 148 2.50 -12.04 10.47
N GLY A 149 1.83 -12.13 11.62
CA GLY A 149 1.43 -13.42 12.22
C GLY A 149 0.46 -14.24 11.38
N ASN A 150 -0.35 -13.59 10.54
CA ASN A 150 -1.30 -14.26 9.64
C ASN A 150 -0.72 -14.68 8.28
N ALA A 151 0.54 -14.36 7.98
CA ALA A 151 1.26 -14.92 6.84
C ALA A 151 1.84 -16.28 7.25
N VAL A 152 1.21 -17.37 6.81
CA VAL A 152 1.45 -18.72 7.31
C VAL A 152 2.16 -19.58 6.27
N ARG A 153 3.20 -20.31 6.68
CA ARG A 153 3.94 -21.23 5.81
C ARG A 153 3.08 -22.43 5.41
N ASN A 154 3.04 -22.76 4.14
CA ASN A 154 2.27 -23.86 3.59
C ASN A 154 2.77 -25.24 4.04
N ASP A 155 4.07 -25.35 4.38
CA ASP A 155 4.71 -26.63 4.70
C ASP A 155 4.48 -27.07 6.16
N ASN A 156 4.27 -26.14 7.09
CA ASN A 156 4.24 -26.46 8.52
C ASN A 156 3.22 -25.67 9.35
N GLY A 157 2.45 -24.76 8.73
CA GLY A 157 1.41 -23.98 9.40
C GLY A 157 1.93 -22.94 10.41
N LYS A 158 3.24 -22.66 10.42
CA LYS A 158 3.82 -21.64 11.30
C LYS A 158 3.86 -20.29 10.59
N PRO A 159 3.83 -19.16 11.34
CA PRO A 159 4.01 -17.85 10.74
C PRO A 159 5.31 -17.77 9.93
N TYR A 160 5.23 -17.14 8.75
CA TYR A 160 6.39 -16.88 7.90
C TYR A 160 7.25 -15.76 8.49
N PHE A 161 6.61 -14.69 8.95
CA PHE A 161 7.19 -13.60 9.71
C PHE A 161 6.86 -13.75 11.19
N PRO A 162 7.64 -13.15 12.12
CA PRO A 162 7.29 -13.16 13.55
C PRO A 162 5.88 -12.61 13.80
N LEU A 163 5.17 -13.19 14.77
CA LEU A 163 3.85 -12.74 15.18
C LEU A 163 3.91 -11.48 16.05
N TYR A 164 4.85 -11.44 17.00
CA TYR A 164 4.90 -10.38 18.02
C TYR A 164 6.30 -10.11 18.53
N LYS A 165 6.44 -8.96 19.19
CA LYS A 165 7.59 -8.59 20.02
C LYS A 165 7.13 -8.17 21.42
N VAL A 166 7.91 -8.54 22.43
CA VAL A 166 7.75 -8.06 23.80
C VAL A 166 8.81 -7.02 24.12
N LEU A 167 8.37 -5.89 24.64
CA LEU A 167 9.20 -4.74 25.02
C LEU A 167 9.11 -4.48 26.53
N ARG A 168 10.11 -3.79 27.07
CA ARG A 168 10.06 -3.15 28.38
C ARG A 168 10.04 -1.64 28.18
N LYS A 169 8.93 -1.00 28.54
CA LYS A 169 8.75 0.45 28.38
C LYS A 169 8.16 1.03 29.64
N GLY A 170 8.80 2.05 30.22
CA GLY A 170 8.36 2.73 31.43
C GLY A 170 8.16 1.81 32.64
N GLY A 171 8.86 0.68 32.71
CA GLY A 171 8.69 -0.33 33.72
C GLY A 171 7.58 -1.36 33.43
N LEU A 172 6.81 -1.17 32.36
CA LEU A 172 5.74 -2.07 31.92
C LEU A 172 6.23 -3.06 30.87
N LYS A 173 5.53 -4.21 30.77
CA LYS A 173 5.69 -5.21 29.72
C LYS A 173 4.69 -4.90 28.61
N VAL A 174 5.17 -4.55 27.42
CA VAL A 174 4.36 -4.21 26.26
C VAL A 174 4.49 -5.29 25.20
N ALA A 175 3.38 -5.85 24.74
CA ALA A 175 3.34 -6.74 23.59
C ALA A 175 2.86 -5.98 22.34
N VAL A 176 3.63 -6.07 21.26
CA VAL A 176 3.26 -5.56 19.94
C VAL A 176 3.06 -6.75 19.01
N LEU A 177 1.83 -6.98 18.57
CA LEU A 177 1.49 -8.01 17.59
C LEU A 177 1.33 -7.37 16.22
N GLY A 178 1.79 -8.05 15.14
CA GLY A 178 1.69 -7.53 13.79
C GLY A 178 1.01 -8.51 12.84
N PHE A 179 0.19 -7.97 11.93
CA PHE A 179 -0.57 -8.73 10.93
C PHE A 179 -0.59 -7.97 9.60
N THR A 180 -0.54 -8.72 8.50
CA THR A 180 -0.66 -8.16 7.14
C THR A 180 -2.07 -8.31 6.58
N ASN A 181 -2.32 -7.75 5.40
CA ASN A 181 -3.62 -7.83 4.74
C ASN A 181 -3.96 -9.27 4.33
N ALA A 182 -5.18 -9.69 4.59
CA ALA A 182 -5.66 -11.02 4.19
C ALA A 182 -5.99 -11.12 2.69
N ASN A 183 -6.13 -9.97 2.00
CA ASN A 183 -6.56 -9.91 0.60
C ASN A 183 -5.42 -10.04 -0.42
N MET A 184 -4.21 -10.41 0.01
CA MET A 184 -2.97 -10.49 -0.81
C MET A 184 -3.17 -11.26 -2.12
N LYS A 185 -3.82 -12.43 -2.06
CA LYS A 185 -4.03 -13.30 -3.23
C LYS A 185 -4.82 -12.63 -4.35
N ASN A 186 -5.67 -11.65 -4.02
CA ASN A 186 -6.48 -10.93 -4.99
C ASN A 186 -5.75 -9.73 -5.63
N TRP A 187 -4.51 -9.46 -5.22
CA TRP A 187 -3.71 -8.34 -5.75
C TRP A 187 -2.40 -8.78 -6.37
N LEU A 188 -1.79 -9.83 -5.77
CA LEU A 188 -0.41 -10.20 -6.07
C LEU A 188 -0.33 -11.63 -6.63
N SER A 189 0.50 -11.79 -7.66
CA SER A 189 0.82 -13.10 -8.22
C SER A 189 1.44 -14.00 -7.16
N GLU A 190 1.02 -15.27 -7.10
CA GLU A 190 1.48 -16.28 -6.14
C GLU A 190 3.02 -16.40 -6.07
N ARG A 191 3.71 -16.21 -7.18
CA ARG A 191 5.19 -16.24 -7.21
C ARG A 191 5.85 -15.23 -6.28
N LEU A 192 5.19 -14.11 -5.95
CA LEU A 192 5.70 -13.07 -5.06
C LEU A 192 5.61 -13.48 -3.58
N TRP A 193 4.65 -14.35 -3.26
CA TRP A 193 4.40 -14.84 -1.91
C TRP A 193 4.38 -16.37 -1.82
N SER A 194 5.04 -17.06 -2.76
CA SER A 194 5.08 -18.53 -2.83
C SER A 194 5.53 -19.14 -1.49
N GLY A 195 4.92 -20.28 -1.13
CA GLY A 195 5.21 -20.98 0.12
C GLY A 195 4.52 -20.42 1.36
N MET A 196 3.63 -19.43 1.22
CA MET A 196 2.80 -18.95 2.31
C MET A 196 1.34 -18.72 1.87
N THR A 197 0.45 -18.63 2.83
CA THR A 197 -0.95 -18.20 2.70
C THR A 197 -1.24 -17.09 3.71
N PHE A 198 -2.32 -16.33 3.49
CA PHE A 198 -2.72 -15.23 4.34
C PHE A 198 -4.08 -15.54 4.97
N GLU A 199 -4.11 -15.69 6.30
CA GLU A 199 -5.31 -16.00 7.05
C GLU A 199 -6.15 -14.76 7.33
N SER A 200 -7.48 -14.95 7.47
CA SER A 200 -8.42 -13.87 7.77
C SER A 200 -8.18 -13.27 9.15
N LEU A 201 -8.23 -11.94 9.25
CA LEU A 201 -7.77 -11.21 10.43
C LEU A 201 -8.70 -11.35 11.64
N VAL A 202 -10.00 -11.03 11.49
CA VAL A 202 -10.88 -10.78 12.63
C VAL A 202 -10.93 -11.95 13.63
N PRO A 203 -11.12 -13.22 13.23
CA PRO A 203 -11.11 -14.33 14.19
C PRO A 203 -9.71 -14.62 14.74
N LEU A 204 -8.68 -14.56 13.87
CA LEU A 204 -7.31 -14.93 14.22
C LEU A 204 -6.66 -13.96 15.21
N VAL A 205 -6.85 -12.65 15.02
CA VAL A 205 -6.18 -11.64 15.86
C VAL A 205 -6.58 -11.79 17.33
N GLN A 206 -7.86 -12.03 17.64
CA GLN A 206 -8.27 -12.26 19.03
C GLN A 206 -7.66 -13.53 19.60
N GLU A 207 -7.63 -14.61 18.83
CA GLU A 207 -7.04 -15.88 19.27
C GLU A 207 -5.55 -15.71 19.61
N ASP A 208 -4.82 -14.99 18.76
CA ASP A 208 -3.38 -14.74 18.96
C ASP A 208 -3.12 -13.74 20.10
N VAL A 209 -3.96 -12.73 20.28
CA VAL A 209 -3.93 -11.85 21.46
C VAL A 209 -4.10 -12.68 22.73
N ASP A 210 -5.08 -13.59 22.79
CA ASP A 210 -5.33 -14.44 23.95
C ASP A 210 -4.15 -15.38 24.24
N LYS A 211 -3.54 -15.98 23.20
CA LYS A 211 -2.33 -16.84 23.31
C LYS A 211 -1.13 -16.05 23.86
N VAL A 212 -0.88 -14.85 23.33
CA VAL A 212 0.22 -13.99 23.76
C VAL A 212 -0.03 -13.49 25.18
N ALA A 213 -1.26 -13.09 25.51
CA ALA A 213 -1.63 -12.67 26.87
C ALA A 213 -1.42 -13.79 27.90
N ALA A 214 -1.83 -15.02 27.58
CA ALA A 214 -1.64 -16.17 28.45
C ALA A 214 -0.15 -16.52 28.67
N ARG A 215 0.66 -16.43 27.63
CA ARG A 215 2.08 -16.77 27.64
C ARG A 215 2.95 -15.69 28.26
N GLU A 216 2.77 -14.46 27.79
CA GLU A 216 3.67 -13.34 28.09
C GLU A 216 3.19 -12.49 29.26
N ARG A 217 1.88 -12.46 29.52
CA ARG A 217 1.24 -11.61 30.54
C ARG A 217 1.67 -10.14 30.42
N PRO A 218 1.44 -9.50 29.27
CA PRO A 218 1.79 -8.10 29.07
C PRO A 218 0.86 -7.18 29.87
N ASP A 219 1.38 -6.03 30.27
CA ASP A 219 0.61 -4.96 30.91
C ASP A 219 -0.12 -4.11 29.84
N VAL A 220 0.46 -4.04 28.63
CA VAL A 220 -0.03 -3.28 27.46
C VAL A 220 0.02 -4.15 26.23
N VAL A 221 -1.05 -4.11 25.42
CA VAL A 221 -1.14 -4.83 24.15
C VAL A 221 -1.44 -3.87 23.00
N ILE A 222 -0.59 -3.90 21.96
CA ILE A 222 -0.72 -3.14 20.72
C ILE A 222 -0.87 -4.13 19.58
N VAL A 223 -1.89 -3.95 18.75
CA VAL A 223 -2.10 -4.70 17.49
C VAL A 223 -1.85 -3.76 16.32
N ALA A 224 -0.80 -4.01 15.56
CA ALA A 224 -0.52 -3.31 14.31
C ALA A 224 -0.95 -4.19 13.13
N VAL A 225 -1.80 -3.68 12.26
CA VAL A 225 -2.34 -4.43 11.13
C VAL A 225 -2.28 -3.62 9.86
N HIS A 226 -1.70 -4.21 8.80
CA HIS A 226 -1.74 -3.60 7.48
C HIS A 226 -3.10 -3.87 6.81
N SER A 227 -4.12 -3.13 7.22
CA SER A 227 -5.49 -3.21 6.71
C SER A 227 -6.16 -1.84 6.84
N GLY A 228 -7.04 -1.49 5.91
CA GLY A 228 -7.73 -0.20 5.89
C GLY A 228 -8.63 0.01 7.10
N THR A 229 -9.03 1.25 7.31
CA THR A 229 -9.93 1.63 8.41
C THR A 229 -11.25 0.88 8.35
N GLY A 230 -11.90 0.83 7.18
CA GLY A 230 -13.16 0.12 6.96
C GLY A 230 -14.36 0.76 7.67
N ALA A 231 -15.54 0.15 7.47
CA ALA A 231 -16.79 0.57 8.10
C ALA A 231 -17.07 -0.17 9.44
N GLY A 232 -16.40 -1.29 9.67
CA GLY A 232 -16.59 -2.14 10.84
C GLY A 232 -17.92 -2.90 10.80
N ASP A 233 -18.28 -3.39 9.64
CA ASP A 233 -19.48 -4.20 9.34
C ASP A 233 -19.14 -5.54 8.66
N GLY A 234 -17.84 -5.86 8.58
CA GLY A 234 -17.34 -7.09 7.97
C GLY A 234 -17.43 -7.14 6.44
N SER A 235 -17.82 -6.04 5.78
CA SER A 235 -18.09 -6.03 4.34
C SER A 235 -16.81 -6.01 3.47
N MET A 236 -15.65 -5.62 4.04
CA MET A 236 -14.42 -5.40 3.29
C MET A 236 -13.25 -6.18 3.87
N LEU A 237 -12.79 -7.22 3.16
CA LEU A 237 -11.63 -8.02 3.58
C LEU A 237 -10.33 -7.21 3.67
N GLU A 238 -10.17 -6.22 2.81
CA GLU A 238 -8.97 -5.35 2.77
C GLU A 238 -8.95 -4.24 3.83
N SER A 239 -10.10 -3.97 4.49
CA SER A 239 -10.28 -2.83 5.38
C SER A 239 -11.02 -3.22 6.65
N GLN A 240 -10.31 -3.87 7.57
CA GLN A 240 -10.87 -4.47 8.79
C GLN A 240 -10.47 -3.74 10.10
N GLY A 241 -9.86 -2.55 10.02
CA GLY A 241 -9.43 -1.80 11.20
C GLY A 241 -10.56 -1.53 12.19
N MET A 242 -11.74 -1.07 11.72
CA MET A 242 -12.92 -0.83 12.56
C MET A 242 -13.58 -2.12 13.05
N ASP A 243 -13.45 -3.23 12.31
CA ASP A 243 -13.94 -4.54 12.77
C ASP A 243 -13.11 -5.01 13.99
N LEU A 244 -11.79 -4.88 13.91
CA LEU A 244 -10.88 -5.18 15.02
C LEU A 244 -11.12 -4.25 16.21
N PHE A 245 -11.26 -2.93 15.99
CA PHE A 245 -11.55 -1.96 17.04
C PHE A 245 -12.83 -2.30 17.82
N LYS A 246 -13.87 -2.76 17.13
CA LYS A 246 -15.16 -3.12 17.74
C LYS A 246 -15.16 -4.48 18.43
N SER A 247 -14.35 -5.43 17.96
CA SER A 247 -14.42 -6.84 18.39
C SER A 247 -13.35 -7.25 19.38
N LEU A 248 -12.14 -6.64 19.33
CA LEU A 248 -11.02 -7.05 20.17
C LEU A 248 -11.22 -6.72 21.64
N ARG A 249 -10.71 -7.62 22.49
CA ARG A 249 -10.66 -7.49 23.95
C ARG A 249 -9.23 -7.65 24.42
N GLY A 250 -8.87 -6.95 25.50
CA GLY A 250 -7.53 -7.02 26.08
C GLY A 250 -6.46 -6.33 25.22
N VAL A 251 -6.86 -5.41 24.32
CA VAL A 251 -6.00 -4.62 23.46
C VAL A 251 -6.17 -3.15 23.79
N ASP A 252 -5.07 -2.41 23.90
CA ASP A 252 -5.07 -0.98 24.20
C ASP A 252 -5.08 -0.13 22.91
N PHE A 253 -4.39 -0.58 21.86
CA PHE A 253 -4.35 0.11 20.58
C PHE A 253 -4.45 -0.85 19.40
N VAL A 254 -5.21 -0.45 18.38
CA VAL A 254 -5.17 -0.96 17.02
C VAL A 254 -4.53 0.10 16.13
N VAL A 255 -3.45 -0.23 15.46
CA VAL A 255 -2.83 0.60 14.43
C VAL A 255 -3.18 -0.02 13.08
N CYS A 256 -3.91 0.72 12.24
CA CYS A 256 -4.28 0.30 10.89
C CYS A 256 -3.66 1.21 9.82
N SER A 257 -3.81 0.86 8.52
CA SER A 257 -3.06 1.46 7.42
C SER A 257 -3.76 1.24 6.07
N HIS A 258 -3.04 1.04 4.96
CA HIS A 258 -3.48 0.56 3.65
C HIS A 258 -4.40 1.51 2.86
N ASP A 259 -5.46 2.04 3.44
CA ASP A 259 -6.41 2.92 2.75
C ASP A 259 -5.94 4.38 2.63
N HIS A 260 -4.74 4.69 3.16
CA HIS A 260 -4.11 6.02 3.17
C HIS A 260 -4.96 7.11 3.83
N ARG A 261 -5.91 6.73 4.66
CA ARG A 261 -6.88 7.63 5.27
C ARG A 261 -6.42 8.02 6.68
N PRO A 262 -6.01 9.27 6.93
CA PRO A 262 -5.72 9.71 8.28
C PRO A 262 -7.00 9.64 9.13
N PHE A 263 -6.96 8.82 10.19
CA PHE A 263 -8.14 8.56 11.01
C PHE A 263 -7.76 8.15 12.42
N VAL A 264 -8.45 8.66 13.40
CA VAL A 264 -8.34 8.23 14.80
C VAL A 264 -9.71 8.13 15.45
N VAL A 265 -9.85 7.17 16.34
CA VAL A 265 -11.01 7.02 17.23
C VAL A 265 -10.58 6.28 18.48
N CYS A 266 -11.16 6.59 19.62
CA CYS A 266 -10.97 5.82 20.84
C CYS A 266 -12.27 5.75 21.65
N ASN A 267 -12.32 4.76 22.54
CA ASN A 267 -13.26 4.68 23.63
C ASN A 267 -12.47 4.55 24.95
N ASP A 268 -13.12 4.26 26.04
CA ASP A 268 -12.48 4.17 27.37
C ASP A 268 -11.40 3.07 27.48
N SER A 269 -11.38 2.09 26.57
CA SER A 269 -10.56 0.89 26.67
C SER A 269 -9.56 0.71 25.55
N ILE A 270 -9.89 1.16 24.32
CA ILE A 270 -9.10 0.91 23.12
C ILE A 270 -9.06 2.13 22.22
N GLY A 271 -7.91 2.37 21.56
CA GLY A 271 -7.73 3.37 20.53
C GLY A 271 -7.44 2.74 19.18
N LEU A 272 -7.92 3.36 18.10
CA LEU A 272 -7.57 3.03 16.73
C LEU A 272 -6.88 4.23 16.09
N ILE A 273 -5.77 3.98 15.39
CA ILE A 273 -4.93 4.99 14.74
C ILE A 273 -4.62 4.54 13.32
N ASN A 274 -4.86 5.42 12.34
CA ASN A 274 -4.34 5.34 10.99
C ASN A 274 -3.64 6.67 10.68
N SER A 275 -2.33 6.65 10.47
CA SER A 275 -1.52 7.86 10.26
C SER A 275 -1.65 8.45 8.84
N GLY A 276 -2.44 7.83 7.97
CA GLY A 276 -2.58 8.24 6.57
C GLY A 276 -1.46 7.66 5.71
N SER A 277 -0.72 8.49 4.97
CA SER A 277 0.35 8.00 4.09
C SER A 277 1.42 9.05 3.82
N HIS A 278 2.56 8.61 3.25
CA HIS A 278 3.66 9.46 2.78
C HIS A 278 4.19 10.40 3.87
N SER A 279 4.32 9.91 5.09
CA SER A 279 4.89 10.64 6.24
C SER A 279 4.21 11.98 6.55
N ARG A 280 2.92 12.17 6.18
CA ARG A 280 2.18 13.43 6.39
C ARG A 280 1.76 13.63 7.84
N PHE A 281 1.56 12.55 8.56
CA PHE A 281 1.19 12.55 9.98
C PHE A 281 1.98 11.48 10.72
N VAL A 282 2.18 11.73 12.01
CA VAL A 282 2.54 10.71 13.00
C VAL A 282 1.30 10.43 13.83
N GLY A 283 0.88 9.17 13.88
CA GLY A 283 -0.18 8.76 14.80
C GLY A 283 0.34 8.77 16.22
N HIS A 284 -0.45 9.27 17.15
CA HIS A 284 -0.08 9.38 18.55
C HIS A 284 -1.18 8.84 19.44
N GLY A 285 -0.84 7.80 20.22
CA GLY A 285 -1.68 7.23 21.25
C GLY A 285 -1.08 7.50 22.64
N THR A 286 -1.90 7.91 23.59
CA THR A 286 -1.50 8.01 25.00
C THR A 286 -2.31 7.02 25.82
N LEU A 287 -1.63 6.12 26.52
CA LEU A 287 -2.22 5.19 27.48
C LEU A 287 -1.78 5.60 28.90
N ARG A 288 -2.75 5.87 29.77
CA ARG A 288 -2.55 6.11 31.19
C ARG A 288 -3.03 4.90 31.98
N LEU A 289 -2.19 4.39 32.85
CA LEU A 289 -2.48 3.23 33.69
C LEU A 289 -2.29 3.60 35.17
N THR A 290 -3.17 3.12 36.03
CA THR A 290 -2.93 3.07 37.49
C THR A 290 -2.79 1.62 37.89
N VAL A 291 -1.72 1.32 38.61
CA VAL A 291 -1.43 -0.01 39.17
C VAL A 291 -1.58 0.04 40.68
N ASP A 292 -2.32 -0.91 41.25
CA ASP A 292 -2.52 -1.12 42.67
C ASP A 292 -2.45 -2.62 42.97
N ASP A 293 -1.71 -3.00 43.99
CA ASP A 293 -1.40 -4.40 44.37
C ASP A 293 -0.86 -5.22 43.16
N GLY A 294 0.01 -4.59 42.38
CA GLY A 294 0.62 -5.19 41.16
C GLY A 294 -0.36 -5.48 40.01
N GLN A 295 -1.58 -4.96 40.07
CA GLN A 295 -2.63 -5.11 39.06
C GLN A 295 -3.01 -3.77 38.44
N VAL A 296 -3.29 -3.76 37.14
CA VAL A 296 -3.83 -2.57 36.48
C VAL A 296 -5.30 -2.39 36.86
N VAL A 297 -5.58 -1.36 37.64
CA VAL A 297 -6.94 -1.04 38.15
C VAL A 297 -7.65 0.04 37.35
N ARG A 298 -6.92 0.83 36.58
CA ARG A 298 -7.48 1.88 35.72
C ARG A 298 -6.72 1.97 34.42
N ARG A 299 -7.46 2.15 33.32
CA ARG A 299 -6.94 2.45 31.96
C ARG A 299 -7.64 3.69 31.41
N ALA A 300 -6.93 4.52 30.66
CA ALA A 300 -7.50 5.62 29.88
C ALA A 300 -6.68 5.79 28.61
N VAL A 301 -7.35 5.75 27.48
CA VAL A 301 -6.77 5.82 26.13
C VAL A 301 -7.15 7.14 25.47
N SER A 302 -6.22 7.76 24.76
CA SER A 302 -6.49 8.87 23.85
C SER A 302 -5.67 8.72 22.58
N THR A 303 -6.18 9.24 21.47
CA THR A 303 -5.55 9.16 20.15
C THR A 303 -5.64 10.50 19.44
N GLU A 304 -4.57 10.86 18.72
CA GLU A 304 -4.51 12.05 17.88
C GLU A 304 -3.57 11.84 16.69
N LEU A 305 -3.61 12.77 15.73
CA LEU A 305 -2.67 12.82 14.61
C LEU A 305 -1.82 14.08 14.74
N ILE A 306 -0.51 13.92 14.74
CA ILE A 306 0.45 15.03 14.74
C ILE A 306 0.85 15.31 13.30
N PRO A 307 0.54 16.48 12.72
CA PRO A 307 0.95 16.80 11.35
C PRO A 307 2.46 16.97 11.28
N VAL A 308 3.05 16.45 10.20
CA VAL A 308 4.49 16.55 9.93
C VAL A 308 4.76 17.80 9.09
N ASP A 309 5.59 18.70 9.62
CA ASP A 309 6.08 19.87 8.88
C ASP A 309 7.30 19.46 8.04
N PRO A 310 7.21 19.45 6.69
CA PRO A 310 8.30 19.02 5.83
C PRO A 310 9.54 19.93 5.91
N HIS A 311 9.41 21.14 6.45
CA HIS A 311 10.54 22.07 6.62
C HIS A 311 11.26 21.92 7.97
N ARG A 312 10.79 21.00 8.82
CA ARG A 312 11.41 20.71 10.11
C ARG A 312 11.98 19.30 10.10
N VAL A 313 13.16 19.16 9.54
CA VAL A 313 13.88 17.91 9.42
C VAL A 313 14.94 17.73 10.50
N ASP A 314 15.27 16.48 10.83
CA ASP A 314 16.40 16.15 11.69
C ASP A 314 17.70 16.26 10.90
N ALA A 315 18.50 17.30 11.19
CA ALA A 315 19.72 17.60 10.46
C ALA A 315 20.80 16.52 10.58
N GLU A 316 20.82 15.77 11.69
CA GLU A 316 21.77 14.66 11.87
C GLU A 316 21.38 13.47 10.99
N MET A 317 20.09 13.15 10.92
CA MET A 317 19.57 12.13 10.02
C MET A 317 19.83 12.49 8.56
N GLU A 318 19.55 13.73 8.18
CA GLU A 318 19.81 14.24 6.82
C GLU A 318 21.29 14.09 6.46
N ALA A 319 22.20 14.56 7.32
CA ALA A 319 23.65 14.44 7.10
C ALA A 319 24.11 12.98 7.03
N ARG A 320 23.55 12.12 7.88
CA ARG A 320 23.90 10.69 7.94
C ARG A 320 23.56 9.94 6.66
N PHE A 321 22.40 10.22 6.07
CA PHE A 321 21.88 9.54 4.88
C PHE A 321 22.06 10.37 3.60
N HIS A 322 22.79 11.48 3.65
CA HIS A 322 23.02 12.34 2.50
C HIS A 322 23.63 11.60 1.29
N GLY A 323 24.60 10.71 1.53
CA GLY A 323 25.20 9.90 0.48
C GLY A 323 24.19 8.97 -0.22
N ASP A 324 23.29 8.39 0.55
CA ASP A 324 22.20 7.54 0.03
C ASP A 324 21.23 8.38 -0.83
N TYR A 325 20.84 9.57 -0.36
CA TYR A 325 20.03 10.51 -1.15
C TYR A 325 20.71 10.91 -2.47
N GLN A 326 22.02 11.23 -2.44
CA GLN A 326 22.74 11.60 -3.65
C GLN A 326 22.81 10.46 -4.66
N ALA A 327 23.00 9.22 -4.21
CA ALA A 327 22.98 8.04 -5.07
C ALA A 327 21.62 7.86 -5.77
N VAL A 328 20.51 8.02 -5.03
CA VAL A 328 19.16 7.99 -5.62
C VAL A 328 18.95 9.14 -6.60
N ARG A 329 19.39 10.35 -6.24
CA ARG A 329 19.29 11.54 -7.09
C ARG A 329 20.06 11.35 -8.41
N GLU A 330 21.29 10.86 -8.37
CA GLU A 330 22.09 10.57 -9.57
C GLU A 330 21.39 9.55 -10.47
N PHE A 331 20.85 8.49 -9.86
CA PHE A 331 20.08 7.49 -10.58
C PHE A 331 18.84 8.08 -11.26
N THR A 332 18.06 8.89 -10.54
CA THR A 332 16.77 9.41 -10.98
C THR A 332 16.89 10.56 -11.98
N THR A 333 17.98 11.31 -11.93
CA THR A 333 18.23 12.43 -12.86
C THR A 333 18.96 12.03 -14.12
N ARG A 334 19.36 10.74 -14.28
CA ARG A 334 20.01 10.28 -15.51
C ARG A 334 19.07 10.36 -16.70
N GLU A 335 19.58 10.79 -17.81
CA GLU A 335 18.85 10.84 -19.08
C GLU A 335 18.49 9.44 -19.58
N VAL A 336 17.25 9.25 -19.99
CA VAL A 336 16.73 7.97 -20.49
C VAL A 336 16.21 8.06 -21.93
N GLY A 337 15.86 9.25 -22.40
CA GLY A 337 15.33 9.46 -23.74
C GLY A 337 14.79 10.87 -23.95
N GLU A 338 13.88 11.01 -24.88
CA GLU A 338 13.24 12.27 -25.26
C GLU A 338 11.73 12.10 -25.43
N LEU A 339 10.95 13.09 -25.02
CA LEU A 339 9.52 13.21 -25.26
C LEU A 339 9.27 14.35 -26.25
N LYS A 340 8.65 14.07 -27.39
CA LYS A 340 8.42 15.11 -28.42
C LYS A 340 7.34 16.12 -28.06
N VAL A 341 6.30 15.69 -27.34
CA VAL A 341 5.14 16.53 -26.98
C VAL A 341 4.81 16.33 -25.51
N GLU A 342 4.53 17.43 -24.79
CA GLU A 342 4.12 17.37 -23.38
C GLU A 342 2.94 16.41 -23.18
N MET A 343 3.02 15.54 -22.16
CA MET A 343 1.95 14.65 -21.74
C MET A 343 1.35 15.11 -20.41
N ARG A 344 0.02 15.17 -20.36
CA ARG A 344 -0.75 15.40 -19.13
C ARG A 344 -1.58 14.18 -18.82
N THR A 345 -1.38 13.57 -17.67
CA THR A 345 -2.08 12.33 -17.31
C THR A 345 -3.58 12.51 -17.20
N ARG A 346 -4.05 13.68 -16.74
CA ARG A 346 -5.49 14.02 -16.65
C ARG A 346 -6.21 14.05 -18.00
N ASP A 347 -5.49 14.18 -19.13
CA ASP A 347 -6.12 14.15 -20.45
C ASP A 347 -6.74 12.78 -20.76
N ALA A 348 -6.28 11.70 -20.09
CA ALA A 348 -6.87 10.38 -20.18
C ALA A 348 -8.36 10.34 -19.77
N TYR A 349 -8.80 11.24 -18.92
CA TYR A 349 -10.21 11.29 -18.49
C TYR A 349 -11.16 11.83 -19.56
N LYS A 350 -10.64 12.45 -20.62
CA LYS A 350 -11.42 12.93 -21.78
C LYS A 350 -11.59 11.85 -22.86
N GLY A 351 -10.69 10.85 -22.87
CA GLY A 351 -10.61 9.87 -23.94
C GLY A 351 -9.18 9.50 -24.29
N MET A 352 -8.94 9.15 -25.54
CA MET A 352 -7.60 8.85 -26.03
C MET A 352 -6.66 10.05 -25.88
N CYS A 353 -5.45 9.81 -25.39
CA CYS A 353 -4.41 10.82 -25.27
C CYS A 353 -3.02 10.15 -25.31
N ASP A 354 -1.97 10.93 -25.57
CA ASP A 354 -0.61 10.41 -25.71
C ASP A 354 -0.14 9.64 -24.47
N TYR A 355 -0.56 10.04 -23.27
CA TYR A 355 -0.21 9.36 -22.03
C TYR A 355 -0.72 7.91 -22.00
N VAL A 356 -2.03 7.70 -22.19
CA VAL A 356 -2.60 6.36 -22.14
C VAL A 356 -2.27 5.54 -23.39
N ASN A 357 -2.13 6.23 -24.55
CA ASN A 357 -1.70 5.59 -25.79
C ASN A 357 -0.28 5.00 -25.65
N LEU A 358 0.63 5.70 -24.97
CA LEU A 358 1.95 5.15 -24.66
C LEU A 358 1.84 3.83 -23.90
N VAL A 359 1.07 3.80 -22.81
CA VAL A 359 0.89 2.59 -21.98
C VAL A 359 0.31 1.45 -22.82
N HIS A 360 -0.73 1.73 -23.62
CA HIS A 360 -1.31 0.73 -24.53
C HIS A 360 -0.31 0.22 -25.57
N THR A 361 0.48 1.11 -26.16
CA THR A 361 1.50 0.74 -27.15
C THR A 361 2.56 -0.18 -26.53
N LEU A 362 3.00 0.12 -25.31
CA LEU A 362 3.94 -0.75 -24.58
C LEU A 362 3.35 -2.14 -24.35
N CYS A 363 2.09 -2.21 -23.88
CA CYS A 363 1.40 -3.46 -23.62
C CYS A 363 1.16 -4.28 -24.90
N LEU A 364 0.72 -3.65 -25.99
CA LEU A 364 0.53 -4.31 -27.29
C LEU A 364 1.86 -4.72 -27.93
N GLY A 365 2.96 -4.06 -27.58
CA GLY A 365 4.31 -4.44 -27.99
C GLY A 365 4.83 -5.74 -27.33
N CYS A 366 4.07 -6.36 -26.44
CA CYS A 366 4.40 -7.60 -25.73
C CYS A 366 3.61 -8.79 -26.33
N PRO A 367 4.18 -9.57 -27.29
CA PRO A 367 3.48 -10.70 -27.91
C PRO A 367 3.04 -11.75 -26.86
N PRO A 368 1.91 -12.43 -27.01
CA PRO A 368 1.01 -12.40 -28.17
C PRO A 368 -0.19 -11.44 -28.02
N ALA A 369 -0.06 -10.32 -27.29
CA ALA A 369 -1.14 -9.38 -27.03
C ALA A 369 -1.82 -8.89 -28.32
N GLN A 370 -3.15 -8.91 -28.33
CA GLN A 370 -4.01 -8.42 -29.42
C GLN A 370 -4.87 -7.23 -28.97
N VAL A 371 -5.21 -7.21 -27.67
CA VAL A 371 -5.96 -6.16 -26.99
C VAL A 371 -5.15 -5.75 -25.77
N SER A 372 -5.16 -4.48 -25.41
CA SER A 372 -4.57 -3.96 -24.19
C SER A 372 -5.64 -3.30 -23.34
N ILE A 373 -5.59 -3.51 -22.03
CA ILE A 373 -6.43 -2.85 -21.03
C ILE A 373 -5.51 -2.07 -20.09
N ALA A 374 -5.75 -0.77 -19.94
CA ALA A 374 -4.95 0.11 -19.08
C ALA A 374 -5.76 1.28 -18.52
N ALA A 375 -5.42 1.68 -17.29
CA ALA A 375 -5.98 2.84 -16.60
C ALA A 375 -4.97 4.00 -16.49
N PRO A 376 -5.44 5.25 -16.29
CA PRO A 376 -4.59 6.37 -15.93
C PRO A 376 -4.19 6.26 -14.45
N LEU A 377 -2.97 5.79 -14.19
CA LEU A 377 -2.48 5.50 -12.83
C LEU A 377 -2.05 6.75 -12.06
N THR A 378 -1.58 7.79 -12.78
CA THR A 378 -1.23 9.08 -12.18
C THR A 378 -2.40 10.05 -12.32
N TYR A 379 -2.94 10.48 -11.17
CA TYR A 379 -4.17 11.29 -11.10
C TYR A 379 -4.06 12.64 -11.81
N ASP A 380 -3.00 13.40 -11.53
CA ASP A 380 -2.71 14.69 -12.18
C ASP A 380 -1.20 14.92 -12.21
N GLY A 381 -0.59 14.53 -13.30
CA GLY A 381 0.84 14.67 -13.56
C GLY A 381 1.11 15.27 -14.94
N THR A 382 2.28 15.89 -15.07
CA THR A 382 2.75 16.44 -16.34
C THR A 382 4.18 16.01 -16.59
N VAL A 383 4.42 15.43 -17.76
CA VAL A 383 5.76 15.15 -18.27
C VAL A 383 6.03 16.11 -19.43
N LYS A 384 7.03 16.99 -19.25
CA LYS A 384 7.34 18.04 -20.23
C LYS A 384 8.01 17.47 -21.47
N ALA A 385 7.78 18.10 -22.62
CA ALA A 385 8.54 17.81 -23.85
C ALA A 385 10.03 18.12 -23.65
N GLY A 386 10.88 17.35 -24.31
CA GLY A 386 12.35 17.44 -24.24
C GLY A 386 12.97 16.20 -23.62
N THR A 387 14.14 16.39 -23.00
CA THR A 387 14.89 15.30 -22.36
C THR A 387 14.09 14.68 -21.22
N LEU A 388 13.95 13.35 -21.27
CA LEU A 388 13.37 12.55 -20.19
C LEU A 388 14.49 12.07 -19.26
N VAL A 389 14.25 12.22 -17.97
CA VAL A 389 15.06 11.61 -16.92
C VAL A 389 14.35 10.39 -16.32
N TYR A 390 15.07 9.54 -15.61
CA TYR A 390 14.48 8.32 -15.04
C TYR A 390 13.28 8.60 -14.13
N ASN A 391 13.29 9.72 -13.40
CA ASN A 391 12.17 10.17 -12.56
C ASN A 391 10.85 10.34 -13.34
N ASP A 392 10.91 10.73 -14.63
CA ASP A 392 9.71 10.93 -15.43
C ASP A 392 8.97 9.61 -15.68
N LEU A 393 9.69 8.47 -15.64
CA LEU A 393 9.08 7.16 -15.77
C LEU A 393 8.15 6.84 -14.60
N PHE A 394 8.44 7.34 -13.39
CA PHE A 394 7.53 7.21 -12.24
C PHE A 394 6.29 8.10 -12.36
N THR A 395 6.40 9.24 -13.04
CA THR A 395 5.22 10.07 -13.37
C THR A 395 4.34 9.39 -14.41
N ILE A 396 4.95 8.72 -15.40
CA ILE A 396 4.22 7.97 -16.43
C ILE A 396 3.61 6.70 -15.83
N TYR A 397 4.37 5.94 -15.04
CA TYR A 397 3.93 4.68 -14.48
C TYR A 397 4.44 4.49 -13.04
N PRO A 398 3.66 4.85 -12.01
CA PRO A 398 4.13 4.92 -10.62
C PRO A 398 4.25 3.57 -9.90
N TYR A 399 3.54 2.52 -10.37
CA TYR A 399 3.48 1.22 -9.68
C TYR A 399 4.44 0.18 -10.28
N GLU A 400 4.84 -0.81 -9.47
CA GLU A 400 5.64 -1.97 -9.90
C GLU A 400 4.78 -3.12 -10.47
N ASN A 401 3.67 -2.78 -11.15
CA ASN A 401 2.79 -3.77 -11.76
C ASN A 401 3.48 -4.49 -12.93
N GLN A 402 3.56 -5.81 -12.82
CA GLN A 402 3.97 -6.65 -13.94
C GLN A 402 2.88 -6.68 -15.00
N LEU A 403 3.28 -6.85 -16.25
CA LEU A 403 2.34 -7.10 -17.33
C LEU A 403 2.12 -8.60 -17.49
N CYS A 404 0.88 -9.01 -17.70
CA CYS A 404 0.53 -10.35 -18.12
C CYS A 404 -0.41 -10.31 -19.32
N VAL A 405 -0.37 -11.38 -20.11
CA VAL A 405 -1.29 -11.58 -21.23
C VAL A 405 -2.21 -12.74 -20.87
N VAL A 406 -3.52 -12.47 -20.81
CA VAL A 406 -4.54 -13.45 -20.46
C VAL A 406 -5.50 -13.66 -21.64
N THR A 407 -6.12 -14.84 -21.74
CA THR A 407 -7.15 -15.08 -22.74
C THR A 407 -8.51 -14.63 -22.24
N MET A 408 -9.23 -13.84 -23.04
CA MET A 408 -10.60 -13.41 -22.81
C MET A 408 -11.44 -13.57 -24.08
N SER A 409 -12.70 -13.98 -23.95
CA SER A 409 -13.65 -13.90 -25.06
C SER A 409 -14.00 -12.46 -25.39
N GLY A 410 -14.44 -12.21 -26.63
CA GLY A 410 -14.89 -10.87 -27.02
C GLY A 410 -16.05 -10.36 -26.16
N LYS A 411 -16.90 -11.28 -25.67
CA LYS A 411 -17.97 -10.93 -24.73
C LYS A 411 -17.40 -10.46 -23.39
N GLU A 412 -16.43 -11.19 -22.81
CA GLU A 412 -15.77 -10.82 -21.56
C GLU A 412 -15.06 -9.46 -21.67
N ILE A 413 -14.42 -9.18 -22.82
CA ILE A 413 -13.80 -7.85 -23.07
C ILE A 413 -14.86 -6.75 -23.02
N LYS A 414 -16.02 -6.96 -23.68
CA LYS A 414 -17.12 -5.99 -23.64
C LYS A 414 -17.65 -5.79 -22.22
N ASP A 415 -17.91 -6.88 -21.51
CA ASP A 415 -18.48 -6.82 -20.16
C ASP A 415 -17.50 -6.15 -19.18
N TYR A 416 -16.19 -6.40 -19.33
CA TYR A 416 -15.14 -5.73 -18.59
C TYR A 416 -15.13 -4.21 -18.83
N LEU A 417 -15.23 -3.78 -20.09
CA LEU A 417 -15.31 -2.35 -20.41
C LEU A 417 -16.59 -1.73 -19.86
N GLU A 418 -17.72 -2.42 -19.92
CA GLU A 418 -18.96 -1.94 -19.29
C GLU A 418 -18.76 -1.72 -17.78
N ALA A 419 -18.10 -2.64 -17.06
CA ALA A 419 -17.79 -2.52 -15.65
C ALA A 419 -16.84 -1.33 -15.38
N SER A 420 -15.78 -1.17 -16.15
CA SER A 420 -14.85 -0.06 -16.03
C SER A 420 -15.55 1.30 -16.24
N TYR A 421 -16.28 1.45 -17.35
CA TYR A 421 -16.96 2.70 -17.65
C TYR A 421 -18.13 2.98 -16.70
N ASN A 422 -18.71 1.98 -16.05
CA ASN A 422 -19.73 2.18 -15.01
C ASN A 422 -19.16 2.91 -13.77
N ARG A 423 -17.89 2.72 -13.47
CA ARG A 423 -17.18 3.46 -12.40
C ARG A 423 -16.74 4.83 -12.84
N TRP A 424 -16.37 4.97 -14.11
CA TRP A 424 -15.80 6.18 -14.67
C TRP A 424 -16.84 7.26 -14.97
N ILE A 425 -18.00 6.85 -15.54
CA ILE A 425 -19.03 7.79 -16.01
C ILE A 425 -20.42 7.47 -15.47
N VAL A 426 -21.25 8.48 -15.43
CA VAL A 426 -22.68 8.39 -15.18
C VAL A 426 -23.47 8.58 -16.48
N THR A 427 -24.74 8.20 -16.51
CA THR A 427 -25.61 8.42 -17.68
C THR A 427 -25.96 9.90 -17.81
N ALA A 428 -25.73 10.47 -19.01
CA ALA A 428 -25.97 11.86 -19.32
C ALA A 428 -26.79 11.98 -20.62
N SER A 429 -27.79 12.86 -20.65
CA SER A 429 -28.64 13.07 -21.80
C SER A 429 -28.47 14.47 -22.42
N ARG A 430 -27.91 15.41 -21.68
CA ARG A 430 -27.76 16.82 -22.06
C ARG A 430 -26.33 17.28 -21.78
N PRO A 431 -25.81 18.26 -22.51
CA PRO A 431 -24.51 18.85 -22.23
C PRO A 431 -24.37 19.47 -20.83
N ALA A 432 -25.48 19.78 -20.17
CA ALA A 432 -25.51 20.32 -18.81
C ALA A 432 -25.43 19.26 -17.71
N ASP A 433 -25.62 17.98 -18.04
CA ASP A 433 -25.49 16.88 -17.08
C ASP A 433 -24.00 16.57 -16.82
N HIS A 434 -23.66 16.00 -15.66
CA HIS A 434 -22.33 15.43 -15.46
C HIS A 434 -22.18 14.14 -16.28
N VAL A 435 -21.01 13.94 -16.87
CA VAL A 435 -20.62 12.68 -17.52
C VAL A 435 -19.64 11.92 -16.65
N LEU A 436 -18.61 12.60 -16.11
CA LEU A 436 -17.71 11.94 -15.19
C LEU A 436 -18.41 11.65 -13.86
N ASN A 437 -18.14 10.49 -13.29
CA ASN A 437 -18.70 10.09 -11.99
C ASN A 437 -17.97 10.84 -10.87
N ILE A 438 -18.40 12.08 -10.62
CA ILE A 438 -17.80 13.00 -9.66
C ILE A 438 -18.76 13.32 -8.52
N VAL A 439 -18.21 13.55 -7.34
CA VAL A 439 -18.95 13.86 -6.11
C VAL A 439 -18.27 14.99 -5.35
N ARG A 440 -19.05 15.72 -4.56
CA ARG A 440 -18.51 16.69 -3.60
C ARG A 440 -18.14 15.97 -2.32
N ARG A 441 -16.91 16.18 -1.86
CA ARG A 441 -16.41 15.62 -0.60
C ARG A 441 -15.65 16.69 0.18
N ASP A 442 -15.71 16.59 1.50
CA ASP A 442 -14.83 17.37 2.35
C ASP A 442 -13.41 16.77 2.27
N ASP A 443 -12.44 17.63 2.03
CA ASP A 443 -11.04 17.23 2.08
C ASP A 443 -10.60 17.15 3.56
N PRO A 444 -10.31 15.97 4.09
CA PRO A 444 -9.94 15.81 5.50
C PRO A 444 -8.64 16.56 5.87
N ARG A 445 -7.83 16.95 4.87
CA ARG A 445 -6.56 17.66 5.08
C ARG A 445 -6.74 19.13 5.39
N ASN A 446 -7.80 19.76 4.88
CA ASN A 446 -7.99 21.22 5.01
C ASN A 446 -9.44 21.65 5.32
N GLY A 447 -10.35 20.68 5.47
CA GLY A 447 -11.77 20.91 5.75
C GLY A 447 -12.55 21.62 4.62
N ARG A 448 -11.95 21.74 3.43
CA ARG A 448 -12.62 22.38 2.29
C ARG A 448 -13.40 21.34 1.50
N THR A 449 -14.63 21.69 1.15
CA THR A 449 -15.43 20.87 0.24
C THR A 449 -14.97 21.09 -1.19
N GLY A 450 -14.59 20.00 -1.86
CA GLY A 450 -14.14 20.02 -3.25
C GLY A 450 -14.80 18.91 -4.07
N TRP A 451 -14.60 18.97 -5.39
CA TRP A 451 -15.00 17.89 -6.29
C TRP A 451 -13.90 16.83 -6.34
N SER A 452 -14.31 15.56 -6.39
CA SER A 452 -13.44 14.41 -6.59
C SER A 452 -14.17 13.35 -7.40
N PHE A 453 -13.44 12.41 -8.02
CA PHE A 453 -14.09 11.22 -8.55
C PHE A 453 -14.78 10.44 -7.43
N ALA A 454 -15.94 9.85 -7.74
CA ALA A 454 -16.65 8.96 -6.81
C ALA A 454 -15.83 7.69 -6.54
N GLU A 455 -15.16 7.18 -7.58
CA GLU A 455 -14.32 6.00 -7.59
C GLU A 455 -12.85 6.35 -7.79
N ARG A 456 -11.95 5.41 -7.55
CA ARG A 456 -10.52 5.61 -7.78
C ARG A 456 -10.19 5.58 -9.27
N ALA A 457 -9.50 6.60 -9.78
CA ALA A 457 -9.18 6.75 -11.21
C ALA A 457 -8.34 5.59 -11.78
N TYR A 458 -7.55 4.93 -10.96
CA TYR A 458 -6.82 3.73 -11.38
C TYR A 458 -7.73 2.53 -11.72
N ASN A 459 -9.06 2.65 -11.54
CA ASN A 459 -10.08 1.69 -12.01
C ASN A 459 -10.79 2.14 -13.30
N PHE A 460 -10.30 3.18 -13.97
CA PHE A 460 -10.87 3.70 -15.21
C PHE A 460 -10.12 3.14 -16.42
N ASP A 461 -10.25 1.84 -16.62
CA ASP A 461 -9.57 1.17 -17.72
C ASP A 461 -10.23 1.49 -19.07
N SER A 462 -9.42 1.84 -20.05
CA SER A 462 -9.75 1.83 -21.46
C SER A 462 -9.10 0.65 -22.17
N ALA A 463 -9.46 0.42 -23.44
CA ALA A 463 -8.85 -0.62 -24.25
C ALA A 463 -8.20 -0.05 -25.51
N ALA A 464 -7.19 -0.75 -26.01
CA ALA A 464 -6.58 -0.54 -27.31
C ALA A 464 -6.42 -1.87 -28.07
N GLY A 465 -6.10 -1.79 -29.36
CA GLY A 465 -6.14 -2.94 -30.27
C GLY A 465 -7.52 -3.19 -30.88
N ILE A 466 -8.52 -2.41 -30.47
CA ILE A 466 -9.91 -2.47 -30.97
C ILE A 466 -10.48 -1.08 -31.23
N ASN A 467 -11.52 -1.02 -32.08
CA ASN A 467 -12.30 0.20 -32.34
C ASN A 467 -13.65 0.10 -31.63
N TYR A 468 -13.98 1.07 -30.76
CA TYR A 468 -15.23 1.07 -30.02
C TYR A 468 -15.73 2.47 -29.66
N THR A 469 -17.00 2.57 -29.28
CA THR A 469 -17.60 3.79 -28.74
C THR A 469 -18.21 3.55 -27.38
N VAL A 470 -18.26 4.61 -26.58
CA VAL A 470 -18.88 4.65 -25.24
C VAL A 470 -20.06 5.61 -25.28
N ASP A 471 -21.27 5.09 -25.37
CA ASP A 471 -22.49 5.91 -25.42
C ASP A 471 -22.90 6.35 -24.01
N VAL A 472 -22.62 7.62 -23.68
CA VAL A 472 -22.93 8.21 -22.37
C VAL A 472 -24.43 8.33 -22.08
N THR A 473 -25.29 8.18 -23.11
CA THR A 473 -26.75 8.24 -22.93
C THR A 473 -27.35 6.90 -22.51
N LYS A 474 -26.57 5.83 -22.56
CA LYS A 474 -27.02 4.47 -22.27
C LYS A 474 -26.74 4.07 -20.81
N PRO A 475 -27.54 3.19 -20.23
CA PRO A 475 -27.27 2.60 -18.95
C PRO A 475 -26.13 1.57 -19.02
N TYR A 476 -25.59 1.19 -17.86
CA TYR A 476 -24.66 0.08 -17.69
C TYR A 476 -25.11 -1.18 -18.47
N GLY A 477 -24.16 -1.86 -19.10
CA GLY A 477 -24.37 -3.05 -19.93
C GLY A 477 -24.75 -2.76 -21.40
N SER A 478 -25.00 -1.48 -21.74
CA SER A 478 -25.40 -1.06 -23.10
C SER A 478 -24.60 0.13 -23.64
N ARG A 479 -23.53 0.54 -22.95
CA ARG A 479 -22.71 1.72 -23.29
C ARG A 479 -21.67 1.42 -24.36
N ILE A 480 -21.13 0.19 -24.37
CA ILE A 480 -19.97 -0.19 -25.18
C ILE A 480 -20.42 -0.84 -26.48
N VAL A 481 -19.98 -0.26 -27.60
CA VAL A 481 -20.16 -0.83 -28.95
C VAL A 481 -18.79 -1.02 -29.58
N ILE A 482 -18.31 -2.28 -29.63
CA ILE A 482 -17.05 -2.66 -30.27
C ILE A 482 -17.38 -2.99 -31.74
N THR A 483 -16.65 -2.40 -32.67
CA THR A 483 -16.93 -2.53 -34.11
C THR A 483 -15.92 -3.46 -34.81
N THR A 484 -14.62 -3.20 -34.62
CA THR A 484 -13.55 -3.96 -35.29
C THR A 484 -12.32 -4.06 -34.39
N MET A 485 -11.40 -4.92 -34.76
CA MET A 485 -10.00 -4.82 -34.31
C MET A 485 -9.36 -3.55 -34.88
N ALA A 486 -8.23 -3.09 -34.33
CA ALA A 486 -7.51 -1.93 -34.81
C ALA A 486 -7.10 -2.04 -36.28
N ASP A 487 -6.74 -3.23 -36.73
CA ASP A 487 -6.35 -3.51 -38.14
C ASP A 487 -7.54 -3.65 -39.09
N GLY A 488 -8.77 -3.37 -38.65
CA GLY A 488 -9.98 -3.38 -39.44
C GLY A 488 -10.68 -4.75 -39.59
N ARG A 489 -10.10 -5.83 -39.03
CA ARG A 489 -10.78 -7.12 -39.01
C ARG A 489 -12.03 -7.03 -38.13
N PRO A 490 -13.12 -7.80 -38.43
CA PRO A 490 -14.29 -7.83 -37.59
C PRO A 490 -13.94 -8.28 -36.17
N PHE A 491 -14.52 -7.62 -35.17
CA PHE A 491 -14.46 -8.11 -33.79
C PHE A 491 -15.61 -9.11 -33.54
N ASN A 492 -15.28 -10.29 -33.01
CA ASN A 492 -16.25 -11.34 -32.78
C ASN A 492 -16.40 -11.62 -31.28
N PHE A 493 -17.59 -11.47 -30.75
CA PHE A 493 -17.89 -11.69 -29.33
C PHE A 493 -17.69 -13.14 -28.86
N GLY A 494 -17.77 -14.10 -29.78
CA GLY A 494 -17.56 -15.52 -29.50
C GLY A 494 -16.12 -16.02 -29.64
N GLU A 495 -15.22 -15.19 -30.20
CA GLU A 495 -13.79 -15.52 -30.31
C GLU A 495 -13.02 -15.18 -29.04
N THR A 496 -11.88 -15.82 -28.88
CA THR A 496 -10.93 -15.56 -27.79
C THR A 496 -9.79 -14.72 -28.26
N TYR A 497 -9.43 -13.70 -27.47
CA TYR A 497 -8.35 -12.76 -27.73
C TYR A 497 -7.31 -12.81 -26.60
N ASN A 498 -6.07 -12.53 -26.94
CA ASN A 498 -5.00 -12.34 -25.99
C ASN A 498 -5.01 -10.88 -25.50
N VAL A 499 -5.30 -10.69 -24.22
CA VAL A 499 -5.49 -9.38 -23.59
C VAL A 499 -4.34 -9.08 -22.66
N ALA A 500 -3.59 -8.04 -22.95
CA ALA A 500 -2.54 -7.52 -22.07
C ALA A 500 -3.16 -6.66 -20.96
N MET A 501 -2.88 -6.98 -19.72
CA MET A 501 -3.29 -6.21 -18.54
C MET A 501 -2.27 -6.34 -17.41
N THR A 502 -2.39 -5.53 -16.38
CA THR A 502 -1.52 -5.63 -15.20
C THR A 502 -1.82 -6.90 -14.41
N SER A 503 -0.80 -7.45 -13.75
CA SER A 503 -0.97 -8.56 -12.79
C SER A 503 -1.97 -8.20 -11.68
N TYR A 504 -2.00 -6.94 -11.24
CA TYR A 504 -3.01 -6.45 -10.31
C TYR A 504 -4.44 -6.69 -10.82
N ARG A 505 -4.71 -6.37 -12.11
CA ARG A 505 -6.02 -6.63 -12.72
C ARG A 505 -6.32 -8.11 -12.85
N ALA A 506 -5.36 -8.86 -13.37
CA ALA A 506 -5.52 -10.30 -13.57
C ALA A 506 -5.82 -11.05 -12.25
N ASN A 507 -5.28 -10.58 -11.14
CA ASN A 507 -5.56 -11.16 -9.82
C ASN A 507 -6.86 -10.62 -9.17
N GLY A 508 -7.68 -9.86 -9.89
CA GLY A 508 -8.98 -9.37 -9.40
C GLY A 508 -8.94 -7.98 -8.77
N GLY A 509 -7.77 -7.32 -8.75
CA GLY A 509 -7.60 -6.00 -8.18
C GLY A 509 -8.58 -4.97 -8.76
N GLY A 510 -9.23 -4.20 -7.87
CA GLY A 510 -10.28 -3.26 -8.22
C GLY A 510 -11.64 -3.89 -8.54
N GLY A 511 -11.78 -5.23 -8.55
CA GLY A 511 -13.05 -5.94 -8.70
C GLY A 511 -13.69 -5.90 -10.10
N LEU A 512 -13.01 -5.36 -11.13
CA LEU A 512 -13.58 -5.20 -12.48
C LEU A 512 -13.84 -6.54 -13.19
N LEU A 513 -12.94 -7.53 -13.01
CA LEU A 513 -13.13 -8.87 -13.57
C LEU A 513 -14.37 -9.54 -12.96
N ALA A 514 -14.50 -9.49 -11.64
CA ALA A 514 -15.64 -10.06 -10.93
C ALA A 514 -16.97 -9.38 -11.34
N GLU A 515 -16.97 -8.03 -11.48
CA GLU A 515 -18.13 -7.27 -11.95
C GLU A 515 -18.51 -7.65 -13.39
N ALA A 516 -17.53 -7.99 -14.23
CA ALA A 516 -17.72 -8.53 -15.58
C ALA A 516 -18.15 -10.00 -15.60
N GLY A 517 -18.30 -10.65 -14.44
CA GLY A 517 -18.66 -12.07 -14.34
C GLY A 517 -17.51 -13.03 -14.66
N ILE A 518 -16.26 -12.58 -14.59
CA ILE A 518 -15.06 -13.38 -14.84
C ILE A 518 -14.54 -13.90 -13.51
N ASP A 519 -14.40 -15.21 -13.42
CA ASP A 519 -13.85 -15.88 -12.25
C ASP A 519 -12.33 -15.64 -12.15
N THR A 520 -11.93 -14.87 -11.13
CA THR A 520 -10.54 -14.50 -10.89
C THR A 520 -9.68 -15.68 -10.41
N ASP A 521 -10.27 -16.69 -9.77
CA ASP A 521 -9.55 -17.87 -9.29
C ASP A 521 -9.02 -18.73 -10.46
N THR A 522 -9.61 -18.58 -11.66
CA THR A 522 -9.22 -19.32 -12.87
C THR A 522 -8.31 -18.51 -13.82
N ILE A 523 -8.02 -17.24 -13.51
CA ILE A 523 -7.23 -16.37 -14.40
C ILE A 523 -5.80 -16.89 -14.61
N SER A 524 -5.19 -17.48 -13.59
CA SER A 524 -3.85 -18.07 -13.73
C SER A 524 -3.80 -19.15 -14.82
N GLU A 525 -4.88 -19.92 -15.00
CA GLU A 525 -5.00 -20.94 -16.05
C GLU A 525 -5.17 -20.33 -17.45
N ARG A 526 -5.66 -19.09 -17.52
CA ARG A 526 -5.85 -18.32 -18.75
C ARG A 526 -4.64 -17.46 -19.11
N THR A 527 -3.63 -17.38 -18.23
CA THR A 527 -2.44 -16.54 -18.46
C THR A 527 -1.51 -17.26 -19.45
N VAL A 528 -1.26 -16.58 -20.56
CA VAL A 528 -0.43 -17.08 -21.67
C VAL A 528 1.04 -16.70 -21.47
N GLU A 529 1.30 -15.47 -20.96
CA GLU A 529 2.65 -14.95 -20.82
C GLU A 529 2.73 -13.93 -19.69
N TYR A 530 3.89 -13.85 -19.04
CA TYR A 530 4.24 -12.84 -18.04
C TYR A 530 5.42 -12.01 -18.55
N TYR A 531 5.35 -10.72 -18.33
CA TYR A 531 6.37 -9.75 -18.68
C TYR A 531 6.91 -9.03 -17.43
N PRO A 532 8.04 -8.32 -17.54
CA PRO A 532 8.51 -7.43 -16.48
C PRO A 532 7.47 -6.36 -16.10
N GLU A 533 7.82 -5.54 -15.15
CA GLU A 533 7.04 -4.36 -14.78
C GLU A 533 6.91 -3.40 -15.97
N ILE A 534 5.74 -2.77 -16.12
CA ILE A 534 5.47 -1.87 -17.26
C ILE A 534 6.47 -0.70 -17.31
N ARG A 535 6.97 -0.22 -16.15
CA ARG A 535 8.01 0.80 -16.11
C ARG A 535 9.35 0.30 -16.67
N GLU A 536 9.70 -0.96 -16.45
CA GLU A 536 10.88 -1.59 -17.06
C GLU A 536 10.70 -1.73 -18.58
N ILE A 537 9.50 -2.14 -19.04
CA ILE A 537 9.15 -2.19 -20.48
C ILE A 537 9.26 -0.79 -21.10
N LEU A 538 8.80 0.26 -20.41
CA LEU A 538 8.95 1.65 -20.84
C LEU A 538 10.42 2.05 -20.94
N TYR A 539 11.22 1.69 -19.94
CA TYR A 539 12.65 1.97 -19.94
C TYR A 539 13.37 1.27 -21.11
N ASP A 540 13.05 0.00 -21.37
CA ASP A 540 13.59 -0.74 -22.50
C ASP A 540 13.12 -0.19 -23.84
N TYR A 541 11.87 0.28 -23.93
CA TYR A 541 11.37 1.01 -25.11
C TYR A 541 12.23 2.25 -25.38
N LEU A 542 12.52 3.06 -24.37
CA LEU A 542 13.37 4.25 -24.50
C LEU A 542 14.83 3.90 -24.82
N ARG A 543 15.38 2.84 -24.25
CA ARG A 543 16.73 2.36 -24.62
C ARG A 543 16.84 2.00 -26.09
N LYS A 544 15.77 1.43 -26.67
CA LYS A 544 15.72 1.00 -28.06
C LYS A 544 15.41 2.16 -29.02
N ASN A 545 14.37 2.94 -28.71
CA ASN A 545 13.83 3.93 -29.64
C ASN A 545 14.33 5.37 -29.37
N ARG A 546 14.85 5.63 -28.17
CA ARG A 546 15.37 6.92 -27.70
C ARG A 546 14.33 8.03 -27.57
N VAL A 547 13.21 7.95 -28.27
CA VAL A 547 12.21 9.02 -28.37
C VAL A 547 10.80 8.44 -28.22
N ILE A 548 9.97 9.10 -27.42
CA ILE A 548 8.51 8.91 -27.41
C ILE A 548 7.91 9.90 -28.40
N ASP A 549 7.39 9.36 -29.51
CA ASP A 549 6.79 10.12 -30.60
C ASP A 549 5.27 9.85 -30.65
N PRO A 550 4.40 10.86 -30.48
CA PRO A 550 2.95 10.70 -30.58
C PRO A 550 2.49 10.02 -31.88
N ALA A 551 3.18 10.27 -32.99
CA ALA A 551 2.85 9.62 -34.27
C ALA A 551 3.07 8.11 -34.27
N VAL A 552 3.96 7.60 -33.39
CA VAL A 552 4.24 6.16 -33.22
C VAL A 552 3.34 5.53 -32.20
N ILE A 553 3.24 6.14 -31.00
CA ILE A 553 2.41 5.61 -29.90
C ILE A 553 0.92 5.81 -30.13
N GLY A 554 0.52 6.70 -31.01
CA GLY A 554 -0.86 6.99 -31.41
C GLY A 554 -1.28 6.35 -32.73
N ASP A 555 -0.49 5.42 -33.32
CA ASP A 555 -0.84 4.79 -34.60
C ASP A 555 -2.17 4.03 -34.52
N PRO A 556 -3.24 4.52 -35.17
CA PRO A 556 -4.57 3.89 -35.10
C PRO A 556 -4.59 2.45 -35.65
N ALA A 557 -3.64 2.09 -36.50
CA ALA A 557 -3.54 0.72 -37.03
C ALA A 557 -3.07 -0.28 -35.95
N VAL A 558 -2.45 0.23 -34.87
CA VAL A 558 -1.96 -0.56 -33.73
C VAL A 558 -2.90 -0.47 -32.55
N ILE A 559 -3.21 0.77 -32.09
CA ILE A 559 -3.98 0.98 -30.88
C ILE A 559 -5.49 1.03 -31.10
N GLY A 560 -5.96 1.21 -32.36
CA GLY A 560 -7.37 1.42 -32.67
C GLY A 560 -7.84 2.84 -32.31
N HIS A 561 -9.17 2.99 -32.20
CA HIS A 561 -9.78 4.24 -31.83
C HIS A 561 -11.02 4.03 -30.95
N TRP A 562 -11.17 4.88 -29.92
CA TRP A 562 -12.41 4.94 -29.16
C TRP A 562 -12.79 6.37 -28.80
N SER A 563 -14.09 6.60 -28.54
CA SER A 563 -14.58 7.93 -28.16
C SER A 563 -15.89 7.83 -27.36
N PHE A 564 -16.16 8.87 -26.56
CA PHE A 564 -17.46 9.08 -25.95
C PHE A 564 -18.45 9.63 -26.97
N VAL A 565 -19.64 9.03 -27.01
CA VAL A 565 -20.71 9.45 -27.92
C VAL A 565 -22.03 9.65 -27.17
N PRO A 566 -22.96 10.52 -27.63
CA PRO A 566 -22.77 11.52 -28.70
C PRO A 566 -21.82 12.65 -28.28
N GLU A 567 -20.89 13.04 -29.14
CA GLU A 567 -19.89 14.08 -28.86
C GLU A 567 -20.50 15.39 -28.35
N LYS A 568 -21.62 15.81 -28.96
CA LYS A 568 -22.34 17.04 -28.56
C LYS A 568 -22.86 17.03 -27.11
N VAL A 569 -23.00 15.85 -26.48
CA VAL A 569 -23.37 15.69 -25.06
C VAL A 569 -22.11 15.51 -24.23
N ALA A 570 -21.25 14.56 -24.62
CA ALA A 570 -20.10 14.13 -23.83
C ALA A 570 -19.00 15.20 -23.75
N GLY A 571 -18.58 15.78 -24.88
CA GLY A 571 -17.46 16.73 -24.93
C GLY A 571 -17.62 17.91 -23.97
N PRO A 572 -18.66 18.76 -24.11
CA PRO A 572 -18.83 19.92 -23.22
C PRO A 572 -19.04 19.54 -21.76
N ALA A 573 -19.68 18.38 -21.49
CA ALA A 573 -19.94 17.92 -20.13
C ALA A 573 -18.65 17.46 -19.45
N ILE A 574 -17.82 16.67 -20.12
CA ILE A 574 -16.52 16.19 -19.59
C ILE A 574 -15.57 17.36 -19.34
N GLU A 575 -15.48 18.33 -20.26
CA GLU A 575 -14.62 19.50 -20.06
C GLU A 575 -15.02 20.28 -18.80
N ARG A 576 -16.31 20.53 -18.59
CA ARG A 576 -16.80 21.18 -17.37
C ARG A 576 -16.50 20.34 -16.13
N ASP A 577 -16.69 19.02 -16.17
CA ASP A 577 -16.43 18.15 -15.04
C ASP A 577 -14.93 18.15 -14.67
N LEU A 578 -14.05 18.22 -15.66
CA LEU A 578 -12.60 18.35 -15.45
C LEU A 578 -12.20 19.72 -14.90
N GLU A 579 -12.92 20.80 -15.30
CA GLU A 579 -12.72 22.11 -14.71
C GLU A 579 -13.11 22.11 -13.22
N LEU A 580 -14.19 21.42 -12.85
CA LEU A 580 -14.58 21.24 -11.44
C LEU A 580 -13.53 20.44 -10.64
N LEU A 581 -12.91 19.42 -11.25
CA LEU A 581 -11.92 18.58 -10.61
C LEU A 581 -10.54 19.26 -10.49
N PHE A 582 -10.09 19.95 -11.54
CA PHE A 582 -8.71 20.41 -11.70
C PHE A 582 -8.54 21.93 -11.90
N GLY A 583 -9.62 22.66 -12.10
CA GLY A 583 -9.62 24.10 -12.44
C GLY A 583 -9.28 25.05 -11.28
N ARG A 584 -8.41 24.65 -10.34
CA ARG A 584 -7.98 25.45 -9.19
C ARG A 584 -6.77 26.32 -9.51
#